data_68b078cbf2f4f8511ab7bda4b1d8a308
#
_entry.id   68b078cbf2f4f8511ab7bda4b1d8a308
#
_cell.length_a   1.000
_cell.length_b   1.000
_cell.length_c   1.000
_cell.angle_alpha   90.00
_cell.angle_beta   90.00
_cell.angle_gamma   90.00
#
_symmetry.space_group_name_H-M   'P 1'
#
loop_
_entity.id
_entity.type
_entity.pdbx_description
1 polymer ?
#
loop_
_entity_poly.entity_id
_entity_poly.type
_entity_poly.pdbx_seq_one_letter_code
_entity_poly.pdbx_strand_id
1 'polypeptide(L)' 'MANLANREIREAAKSKNLHLWQVAESVGLSESYFSRKMRRELPQQEKESILNLIDNLAAENAGVS' A
#
# COMPACT_ATOMS: atom_id res chain seq x y z
N MET A 1 14.39 -14.51 -7.70
CA MET A 1 12.96 -14.55 -7.44
C MET A 1 12.44 -13.25 -6.89
N ALA A 2 11.31 -12.84 -7.36
CA ALA A 2 10.73 -11.62 -6.86
C ALA A 2 10.36 -11.79 -5.39
N ASN A 3 10.54 -10.73 -4.63
CA ASN A 3 10.16 -10.71 -3.23
C ASN A 3 8.63 -10.62 -3.13
N LEU A 4 8.01 -11.63 -2.53
CA LEU A 4 6.56 -11.67 -2.40
C LEU A 4 6.07 -11.21 -1.04
N ALA A 5 6.95 -10.62 -0.23
CA ALA A 5 6.53 -10.05 1.04
C ALA A 5 5.45 -9.01 0.79
N ASN A 6 4.41 -9.06 1.59
CA ASN A 6 3.28 -8.12 1.51
C ASN A 6 2.61 -8.14 0.14
N ARG A 7 2.51 -9.31 -0.43
CA ARG A 7 1.91 -9.48 -1.75
C ARG A 7 0.49 -8.92 -1.80
N GLU A 8 -0.28 -9.12 -0.76
CA GLU A 8 -1.65 -8.63 -0.70
C GLU A 8 -1.71 -7.11 -0.86
N ILE A 9 -0.78 -6.42 -0.21
CA ILE A 9 -0.72 -4.96 -0.31
C ILE A 9 -0.35 -4.53 -1.72
N ARG A 10 0.64 -5.20 -2.30
CA ARG A 10 1.09 -4.87 -3.66
C ARG A 10 0.00 -5.12 -4.68
N GLU A 11 -0.71 -6.22 -4.55
CA GLU A 11 -1.79 -6.55 -5.46
C GLU A 11 -2.98 -5.62 -5.30
N ALA A 12 -3.30 -5.27 -4.07
CA ALA A 12 -4.40 -4.36 -3.81
C ALA A 12 -4.14 -2.99 -4.44
N ALA A 13 -2.93 -2.47 -4.25
CA ALA A 13 -2.57 -1.19 -4.84
C ALA A 13 -2.62 -1.25 -6.35
N LYS A 14 -2.08 -2.32 -6.93
CA LYS A 14 -2.07 -2.48 -8.37
C LYS A 14 -3.48 -2.57 -8.95
N SER A 15 -4.35 -3.33 -8.30
CA SER A 15 -5.71 -3.52 -8.80
C SER A 15 -6.51 -2.24 -8.77
N LYS A 16 -6.11 -1.29 -7.93
CA LYS A 16 -6.79 0.00 -7.82
C LYS A 16 -6.03 1.12 -8.51
N ASN A 17 -5.00 0.76 -9.29
CA ASN A 17 -4.18 1.72 -10.03
C ASN A 17 -3.48 2.73 -9.12
N LEU A 18 -3.08 2.28 -7.95
CA LEU A 18 -2.34 3.12 -7.01
C LEU A 18 -0.87 2.75 -7.03
N HIS A 19 -0.03 3.77 -6.94
CA HIS A 19 1.41 3.55 -6.81
C HIS A 19 1.76 3.42 -5.33
N LEU A 20 2.81 2.66 -5.05
CA LEU A 20 3.22 2.47 -3.67
C LEU A 20 3.59 3.79 -2.99
N TRP A 21 4.12 4.77 -3.75
CA TRP A 21 4.46 6.05 -3.14
C TRP A 21 3.21 6.78 -2.64
N GLN A 22 2.07 6.58 -3.31
CA GLN A 22 0.82 7.18 -2.87
C GLN A 22 0.38 6.56 -1.54
N VAL A 23 0.55 5.26 -1.41
CA VAL A 23 0.23 4.56 -0.17
C VAL A 23 1.17 5.02 0.94
N ALA A 24 2.46 5.15 0.64
CA ALA A 24 3.44 5.61 1.62
C ALA A 24 3.09 7.00 2.14
N GLU A 25 2.72 7.88 1.24
CA GLU A 25 2.34 9.24 1.59
C GLU A 25 1.14 9.26 2.53
N SER A 26 0.16 8.42 2.25
CA SER A 26 -1.03 8.32 3.08
C SER A 26 -0.74 7.80 4.47
N VAL A 27 0.26 6.94 4.58
CA VAL A 27 0.68 6.41 5.88
C VAL A 27 1.55 7.39 6.64
N GLY A 28 2.04 8.43 5.94
CA GLY A 28 2.91 9.42 6.57
C GLY A 28 4.37 9.03 6.54
N LEU A 29 4.77 8.17 5.62
CA LEU A 29 6.13 7.70 5.49
C LEU A 29 6.73 8.13 4.17
N SER A 30 8.06 8.30 4.13
CA SER A 30 8.73 8.53 2.88
C SER A 30 8.69 7.27 2.04
N GLU A 31 8.79 7.43 0.72
CA GLU A 31 8.77 6.30 -0.19
C GLU A 31 9.91 5.33 0.12
N SER A 32 11.08 5.86 0.41
CA SER A 32 12.25 5.01 0.71
C SER A 32 12.02 4.17 1.96
N TYR A 33 11.48 4.79 2.99
CA TYR A 33 11.23 4.09 4.24
C TYR A 33 10.15 3.03 4.05
N PHE A 34 9.09 3.39 3.35
CA PHE A 34 8.01 2.46 3.07
C PHE A 34 8.50 1.27 2.26
N SER A 35 9.33 1.51 1.26
CA SER A 35 9.91 0.44 0.46
C SER A 35 10.71 -0.53 1.31
N ARG A 36 11.46 0.00 2.27
CA ARG A 36 12.22 -0.85 3.18
C ARG A 36 11.30 -1.71 4.03
N LYS A 37 10.23 -1.12 4.55
CA LYS A 37 9.28 -1.88 5.35
C LYS A 37 8.65 -2.99 4.53
N MET A 38 8.38 -2.72 3.28
CA MET A 38 7.71 -3.68 2.40
C MET A 38 8.58 -4.86 2.00
N ARG A 39 9.87 -4.80 2.29
CA ARG A 39 10.76 -5.92 2.02
C ARG A 39 10.53 -7.09 2.96
N ARG A 40 9.95 -6.82 4.11
CA ARG A 40 9.64 -7.85 5.10
C ARG A 40 8.14 -7.96 5.25
N GLU A 41 7.69 -9.18 5.50
CA GLU A 41 6.27 -9.40 5.74
C GLU A 41 5.84 -8.61 6.97
N LEU A 42 4.84 -7.77 6.80
CA LEU A 42 4.33 -6.95 7.89
C LEU A 42 3.41 -7.75 8.80
N PRO A 43 3.29 -7.34 10.08
CA PRO A 43 2.30 -7.95 10.96
C PRO A 43 0.90 -7.81 10.37
N GLN A 44 0.04 -8.76 10.69
CA GLN A 44 -1.32 -8.76 10.17
C GLN A 44 -2.06 -7.45 10.44
N GLN A 45 -1.91 -6.93 11.64
CA GLN A 45 -2.57 -5.70 12.04
C GLN A 45 -2.15 -4.54 11.16
N GLU A 46 -0.86 -4.45 10.88
CA GLU A 46 -0.33 -3.38 10.03
C GLU A 46 -0.78 -3.55 8.59
N LYS A 47 -0.80 -4.78 8.10
CA LYS A 47 -1.30 -5.06 6.76
C LYS A 47 -2.74 -4.61 6.61
N GLU A 48 -3.57 -4.93 7.59
CA GLU A 48 -4.99 -4.56 7.53
C GLU A 48 -5.16 -3.05 7.49
N SER A 49 -4.37 -2.33 8.27
CA SER A 49 -4.42 -0.87 8.25
C SER A 49 -4.08 -0.31 6.88
N ILE A 50 -3.04 -0.86 6.26
CA ILE A 50 -2.61 -0.41 4.94
C ILE A 50 -3.64 -0.76 3.88
N LEU A 51 -4.21 -1.96 3.95
CA LEU A 51 -5.25 -2.36 3.01
C LEU A 51 -6.47 -1.46 3.11
N ASN A 52 -6.85 -1.07 4.32
CA ASN A 52 -7.95 -0.12 4.52
C ASN A 52 -7.61 1.24 3.92
N LEU A 53 -6.38 1.68 4.07
CA LEU A 53 -5.95 2.94 3.46
C LEU A 53 -6.03 2.88 1.94
N ILE A 54 -5.63 1.76 1.37
CA ILE A 54 -5.70 1.58 -0.08
C ILE A 54 -7.14 1.68 -0.55
N ASP A 55 -8.06 1.05 0.16
CA ASP A 55 -9.48 1.12 -0.18
C ASP A 55 -9.98 2.55 -0.11
N ASN A 56 -9.60 3.28 0.93
CA ASN A 56 -10.00 4.68 1.09
C ASN A 56 -9.45 5.55 -0.02
N LEU A 57 -8.18 5.36 -0.38
CA LEU A 57 -7.57 6.11 -1.47
C LEU A 57 -8.28 5.83 -2.78
N ALA A 58 -8.61 4.59 -3.03
CA ALA A 58 -9.30 4.22 -4.26
C ALA A 58 -10.68 4.87 -4.32
N ALA A 59 -11.38 4.89 -3.20
CA ALA A 59 -12.70 5.53 -3.13
C ALA A 59 -12.59 7.02 -3.40
N GLU A 60 -11.57 7.68 -2.85
CA GLU A 60 -11.35 9.10 -3.10
C GLU A 60 -11.05 9.38 -4.55
N ASN A 61 -10.19 8.56 -5.16
CA ASN A 61 -9.86 8.72 -6.56
C ASN A 61 -11.07 8.51 -7.45
N ALA A 62 -11.89 7.54 -7.11
CA ALA A 62 -13.10 7.28 -7.89
C ALA A 62 -14.08 8.44 -7.80
N GLY A 63 -14.08 9.15 -6.69
CA GLY A 63 -14.97 10.28 -6.51
C GLY A 63 -14.50 11.56 -7.17
N VAL A 64 -13.29 11.58 -7.69
CA VAL A 64 -12.68 12.79 -8.25
C VAL A 64 -12.84 12.85 -9.78
N SER A 65 -13.50 11.97 -10.36
CA SER A 65 -13.66 11.93 -11.81
C SER A 65 -14.21 13.23 -12.41
#